data_683475fad594263eba86e403526b54d2
#
_entry.id   683475fad594263eba86e403526b54d2
#
_cell.length_a   1.000
_cell.length_b   1.000
_cell.length_c   1.000
_cell.angle_alpha   90.00
_cell.angle_beta   90.00
_cell.angle_gamma   90.00
#
_symmetry.space_group_name_H-M   'P 1'
#
loop_
_entity.id
_entity.type
_entity.pdbx_description
1 polymer ?
#
loop_
_entity_poly.entity_id
_entity_poly.type
_entity_poly.pdbx_seq_one_letter_code
_entity_poly.pdbx_strand_id
1 'polypeptide(L)'
;YSIQRVAKGNDALEGEESTNASIGLVLTPGDNLIITIDKWQIEQESVVGLFGERNHMLLDTLIRVNGGVNECTGNPFVIRGDFIPDDDPESPTYNATWDPNLCQVGTVQRVEDVYVNLDDRTLEGTDYAIEYSVDTDYGSFSAKFMSVQFDSFEQDAGALTQQLFDAAGPGGALEGLISPSGFGDLLGTYDRRAYPEYKDTMRLAWKHNGFDMYLSGTEIASFREIAVTNNAKDSSGNYVCSGTTSYSGGNCGENWLVESMMTLNLTLGYKFKNGLRVRGQIRNLEDTRAPLADEYTWGFVGDVHSDYGRSYAIEFYQKF
;
A
#
# COMPACT_ATOMS: atom_id res chain seq x y z
N TYR A 1 4.26 6.24 22.33
CA TYR A 1 5.15 5.15 22.78
C TYR A 1 5.48 4.27 21.59
N SER A 2 6.74 4.21 21.16
CA SER A 2 7.17 3.41 20.03
C SER A 2 7.80 2.11 20.53
N ILE A 3 7.26 0.97 20.13
CA ILE A 3 7.82 -0.35 20.44
C ILE A 3 8.85 -0.69 19.35
N GLN A 4 10.01 -1.17 19.76
CA GLN A 4 11.03 -1.63 18.82
C GLN A 4 10.59 -2.94 18.17
N ARG A 5 10.60 -2.98 16.82
CA ARG A 5 10.44 -4.21 16.04
C ARG A 5 11.80 -4.66 15.51
N VAL A 6 12.09 -5.96 15.63
CA VAL A 6 13.30 -6.58 15.12
C VAL A 6 12.91 -7.71 14.18
N ALA A 7 13.10 -7.53 12.88
CA ALA A 7 12.87 -8.59 11.90
C ALA A 7 14.01 -9.62 11.98
N LYS A 8 13.66 -10.91 11.99
CA LYS A 8 14.62 -12.04 12.07
C LYS A 8 14.42 -13.02 10.92
N GLY A 9 15.51 -13.55 10.40
CA GLY A 9 15.48 -14.68 9.48
C GLY A 9 14.97 -15.96 10.14
N ASN A 10 14.54 -16.91 9.31
CA ASN A 10 14.09 -18.23 9.73
C ASN A 10 14.61 -19.27 8.73
N ASP A 11 15.41 -20.20 9.22
CA ASP A 11 16.00 -21.27 8.40
C ASP A 11 14.98 -22.39 8.05
N ALA A 12 13.78 -22.35 8.64
CA ALA A 12 12.71 -23.32 8.41
C ALA A 12 11.71 -22.85 7.35
N LEU A 13 12.02 -21.78 6.61
CA LEU A 13 11.14 -21.32 5.53
C LEU A 13 11.07 -22.32 4.39
N GLU A 14 9.86 -22.56 3.92
CA GLU A 14 9.59 -23.29 2.69
C GLU A 14 9.63 -22.33 1.49
N GLY A 15 9.83 -22.86 0.28
CA GLY A 15 9.83 -22.05 -0.95
C GLY A 15 8.43 -21.56 -1.28
N GLU A 16 8.33 -20.32 -1.74
CA GLU A 16 7.09 -19.81 -2.34
C GLU A 16 6.85 -20.45 -3.69
N GLU A 17 5.61 -20.81 -3.98
CA GLU A 17 5.18 -21.24 -5.30
C GLU A 17 4.24 -20.20 -5.91
N SER A 18 4.29 -20.02 -7.24
CA SER A 18 3.42 -19.06 -7.92
C SER A 18 2.87 -19.65 -9.22
N THR A 19 1.56 -19.57 -9.37
CA THR A 19 0.85 -19.89 -10.60
C THR A 19 0.32 -18.60 -11.22
N ASN A 20 0.68 -18.37 -12.51
CA ASN A 20 0.27 -17.19 -13.24
C ASN A 20 -0.56 -17.60 -14.45
N ALA A 21 -1.71 -16.99 -14.63
CA ALA A 21 -2.57 -17.16 -15.79
C ALA A 21 -2.91 -15.82 -16.42
N SER A 22 -2.95 -15.74 -17.74
CA SER A 22 -3.44 -14.56 -18.44
C SER A 22 -4.15 -14.92 -19.72
N ILE A 23 -5.11 -14.08 -20.12
CA ILE A 23 -5.80 -14.13 -21.40
C ILE A 23 -5.91 -12.72 -21.94
N GLY A 24 -5.50 -12.52 -23.19
CA GLY A 24 -5.47 -11.21 -23.81
C GLY A 24 -6.17 -11.14 -25.15
N LEU A 25 -6.64 -9.94 -25.49
CA LEU A 25 -7.21 -9.59 -26.76
C LEU A 25 -6.47 -8.40 -27.34
N VAL A 26 -5.99 -8.53 -28.58
CA VAL A 26 -5.39 -7.44 -29.34
C VAL A 26 -6.27 -7.12 -30.54
N LEU A 27 -6.71 -5.88 -30.64
CA LEU A 27 -7.51 -5.37 -31.73
C LEU A 27 -6.72 -4.33 -32.52
N THR A 28 -6.71 -4.48 -33.86
CA THR A 28 -6.07 -3.53 -34.76
C THR A 28 -7.08 -3.06 -35.78
N PRO A 29 -8.03 -2.16 -35.40
CA PRO A 29 -9.13 -1.75 -36.28
C PRO A 29 -8.69 -0.83 -37.45
N GLY A 30 -7.42 -0.77 -37.73
CA GLY A 30 -6.78 -0.04 -38.81
C GLY A 30 -5.28 0.04 -38.58
N ASP A 31 -4.56 0.68 -39.51
CA ASP A 31 -3.09 0.71 -39.50
C ASP A 31 -2.50 1.55 -38.37
N ASN A 32 -3.31 2.40 -37.77
CA ASN A 32 -2.86 3.43 -36.81
C ASN A 32 -3.28 3.18 -35.37
N LEU A 33 -4.18 2.21 -35.08
CA LEU A 33 -4.76 1.99 -33.78
C LEU A 33 -4.56 0.54 -33.31
N ILE A 34 -4.02 0.41 -32.12
CA ILE A 34 -3.87 -0.86 -31.41
C ILE A 34 -4.58 -0.73 -30.07
N ILE A 35 -5.44 -1.70 -29.75
CA ILE A 35 -6.09 -1.81 -28.45
C ILE A 35 -5.76 -3.18 -27.88
N THR A 36 -5.26 -3.22 -26.67
CA THR A 36 -4.93 -4.45 -25.95
C THR A 36 -5.70 -4.49 -24.63
N ILE A 37 -6.24 -5.66 -24.32
CA ILE A 37 -6.93 -5.94 -23.07
C ILE A 37 -6.40 -7.29 -22.59
N ASP A 38 -5.78 -7.32 -21.42
CA ASP A 38 -5.22 -8.54 -20.83
C ASP A 38 -5.80 -8.72 -19.43
N LYS A 39 -6.56 -9.80 -19.21
CA LYS A 39 -6.97 -10.23 -17.88
C LYS A 39 -5.95 -11.22 -17.35
N TRP A 40 -5.51 -11.02 -16.09
CA TRP A 40 -4.50 -11.84 -15.48
C TRP A 40 -4.88 -12.22 -14.03
N GLN A 41 -4.32 -13.33 -13.57
CA GLN A 41 -4.43 -13.82 -12.21
C GLN A 41 -3.08 -14.37 -11.77
N ILE A 42 -2.71 -14.07 -10.54
CA ILE A 42 -1.50 -14.57 -9.88
C ILE A 42 -1.93 -15.19 -8.55
N GLU A 43 -1.66 -16.48 -8.40
CA GLU A 43 -1.82 -17.21 -7.14
C GLU A 43 -0.43 -17.50 -6.58
N GLN A 44 -0.22 -17.16 -5.33
CA GLN A 44 1.03 -17.41 -4.61
C GLN A 44 0.71 -18.25 -3.39
N GLU A 45 1.39 -19.37 -3.24
CA GLU A 45 1.27 -20.28 -2.11
C GLU A 45 2.47 -20.11 -1.17
N SER A 46 2.23 -20.27 0.13
CA SER A 46 3.28 -20.21 1.16
C SER A 46 4.09 -18.91 1.13
N VAL A 47 3.42 -17.76 0.97
CA VAL A 47 4.05 -16.44 0.82
C VAL A 47 4.96 -16.13 2.00
N VAL A 48 6.24 -15.85 1.73
CA VAL A 48 7.19 -15.50 2.77
C VAL A 48 6.98 -14.03 3.23
N GLY A 49 6.64 -13.87 4.48
CA GLY A 49 6.37 -12.56 5.06
C GLY A 49 6.63 -12.50 6.55
N LEU A 50 6.38 -11.34 7.11
CA LEU A 50 6.44 -11.10 8.55
C LEU A 50 5.02 -11.16 9.11
N PHE A 51 4.84 -11.87 10.24
CA PHE A 51 3.54 -11.96 10.92
C PHE A 51 3.05 -10.59 11.39
N GLY A 52 3.97 -9.72 11.74
CA GLY A 52 3.72 -8.34 12.10
C GLY A 52 3.63 -8.10 13.61
N GLU A 53 4.17 -6.95 14.05
CA GLU A 53 4.20 -6.62 15.48
C GLU A 53 2.79 -6.54 16.09
N ARG A 54 1.81 -6.03 15.34
CA ARG A 54 0.41 -5.94 15.78
C ARG A 54 -0.17 -7.33 16.06
N ASN A 55 0.03 -8.26 15.14
CA ASN A 55 -0.46 -9.63 15.27
C ASN A 55 0.25 -10.37 16.41
N HIS A 56 1.57 -10.18 16.57
CA HIS A 56 2.31 -10.71 17.72
C HIS A 56 1.78 -10.18 19.05
N MET A 57 1.43 -8.91 19.14
CA MET A 57 0.86 -8.29 20.34
C MET A 57 -0.54 -8.81 20.64
N LEU A 58 -1.39 -8.94 19.63
CA LEU A 58 -2.72 -9.53 19.77
C LEU A 58 -2.65 -10.98 20.24
N LEU A 59 -1.74 -11.76 19.63
CA LEU A 59 -1.52 -13.15 20.03
C LEU A 59 -1.03 -13.26 21.48
N ASP A 60 -0.09 -12.40 21.90
CA ASP A 60 0.38 -12.33 23.30
C ASP A 60 -0.78 -12.06 24.24
N THR A 61 -1.63 -11.10 23.89
CA THR A 61 -2.81 -10.75 24.70
C THR A 61 -3.82 -11.89 24.74
N LEU A 62 -4.09 -12.53 23.61
CA LEU A 62 -5.04 -13.65 23.53
C LEU A 62 -4.57 -14.85 24.37
N ILE A 63 -3.29 -15.22 24.30
CA ILE A 63 -2.70 -16.30 25.10
C ILE A 63 -2.88 -15.99 26.59
N ARG A 64 -2.60 -14.77 27.03
CA ARG A 64 -2.71 -14.34 28.44
C ARG A 64 -4.15 -14.31 28.93
N VAL A 65 -5.06 -13.77 28.13
CA VAL A 65 -6.50 -13.73 28.49
C VAL A 65 -7.04 -15.16 28.64
N ASN A 66 -6.69 -16.08 27.74
CA ASN A 66 -7.14 -17.46 27.81
C ASN A 66 -6.48 -18.26 28.96
N GLY A 67 -5.23 -17.97 29.30
CA GLY A 67 -4.50 -18.66 30.37
C GLY A 67 -4.69 -18.05 31.77
N GLY A 68 -5.16 -16.82 31.85
CA GLY A 68 -5.43 -16.12 33.10
C GLY A 68 -4.19 -15.92 33.96
N VAL A 69 -4.33 -16.08 35.27
CA VAL A 69 -3.24 -15.87 36.24
C VAL A 69 -2.08 -16.85 36.12
N ASN A 70 -2.28 -17.94 35.41
CA ASN A 70 -1.25 -18.98 35.23
C ASN A 70 -0.41 -18.77 33.97
N GLU A 71 -0.81 -17.85 33.09
CA GLU A 71 -0.11 -17.59 31.83
C GLU A 71 0.69 -16.28 31.93
N CYS A 72 1.95 -16.40 32.34
CA CYS A 72 2.87 -15.26 32.43
C CYS A 72 3.83 -15.14 31.25
N THR A 73 3.96 -16.17 30.44
CA THR A 73 4.93 -16.19 29.33
C THR A 73 4.39 -15.46 28.10
N GLY A 74 3.14 -15.74 27.73
CA GLY A 74 2.51 -15.19 26.54
C GLY A 74 3.18 -15.63 25.24
N ASN A 75 3.19 -14.74 24.25
CA ASN A 75 3.86 -14.99 22.99
C ASN A 75 5.38 -14.82 23.12
N PRO A 76 6.21 -15.85 22.82
CA PRO A 76 7.65 -15.81 23.00
C PRO A 76 8.36 -14.75 22.14
N PHE A 77 7.71 -14.24 21.09
CA PHE A 77 8.23 -13.18 20.24
C PHE A 77 7.98 -11.77 20.81
N VAL A 78 7.18 -11.65 21.86
CA VAL A 78 6.93 -10.38 22.56
C VAL A 78 7.82 -10.31 23.80
N ILE A 79 8.95 -9.64 23.66
CA ILE A 79 9.93 -9.53 24.74
C ILE A 79 9.50 -8.43 25.72
N ARG A 80 9.30 -8.83 26.95
CA ARG A 80 8.89 -7.95 28.05
C ARG A 80 10.01 -7.78 29.06
N GLY A 81 10.01 -6.66 29.76
CA GLY A 81 10.83 -6.44 30.93
C GLY A 81 10.24 -7.12 32.17
N ASP A 82 10.95 -6.96 33.27
CA ASP A 82 10.43 -7.40 34.57
C ASP A 82 9.19 -6.58 34.97
N PHE A 83 8.26 -7.21 35.64
CA PHE A 83 7.15 -6.48 36.25
C PHE A 83 7.67 -5.63 37.41
N ILE A 84 7.46 -4.33 37.34
CA ILE A 84 7.77 -3.38 38.38
C ILE A 84 6.43 -2.74 38.77
N PRO A 85 5.96 -2.95 40.02
CA PRO A 85 4.78 -2.26 40.52
C PRO A 85 4.99 -0.74 40.40
N ASP A 86 3.98 -0.02 39.97
CA ASP A 86 3.99 1.43 39.95
C ASP A 86 3.58 1.92 41.36
N ASP A 87 4.55 2.39 42.11
CA ASP A 87 4.39 2.91 43.47
C ASP A 87 4.44 4.45 43.52
N ASP A 88 4.57 5.12 42.38
CA ASP A 88 4.55 6.57 42.30
C ASP A 88 3.11 7.11 42.30
N PRO A 89 2.68 7.80 43.35
CA PRO A 89 1.33 8.37 43.45
C PRO A 89 0.98 9.40 42.40
N GLU A 90 1.97 9.98 41.72
CA GLU A 90 1.78 10.98 40.67
C GLU A 90 1.79 10.35 39.27
N SER A 91 2.10 9.07 39.16
CA SER A 91 2.05 8.34 37.90
C SER A 91 0.60 8.12 37.44
N PRO A 92 0.30 8.29 36.16
CA PRO A 92 -1.02 7.99 35.59
C PRO A 92 -1.39 6.50 35.71
N THR A 93 -0.41 5.62 35.95
CA THR A 93 -0.59 4.18 36.16
C THR A 93 -0.59 3.76 37.62
N TYR A 94 -0.42 4.72 38.56
CA TYR A 94 -0.49 4.47 40.01
C TYR A 94 -1.86 3.93 40.39
N ASN A 95 -1.88 2.83 41.10
CA ASN A 95 -3.11 2.12 41.44
C ASN A 95 -4.00 1.76 40.26
N ALA A 96 -3.47 1.79 39.02
CA ALA A 96 -4.17 1.19 37.91
C ALA A 96 -4.54 -0.24 38.32
N THR A 97 -5.82 -0.53 38.36
CA THR A 97 -6.34 -1.85 38.71
C THR A 97 -5.92 -2.82 37.64
N TRP A 98 -4.84 -3.55 37.91
CA TRP A 98 -4.49 -4.72 37.16
C TRP A 98 -5.65 -5.71 37.24
N ASP A 99 -6.02 -6.27 36.08
CA ASP A 99 -7.04 -7.31 36.10
C ASP A 99 -6.54 -8.48 36.99
N PRO A 100 -7.21 -8.77 38.13
CA PRO A 100 -6.78 -9.81 39.03
C PRO A 100 -6.86 -11.21 38.41
N ASN A 101 -7.53 -11.34 37.27
CA ASN A 101 -7.66 -12.59 36.51
C ASN A 101 -6.49 -12.83 35.52
N LEU A 102 -5.57 -11.86 35.37
CA LEU A 102 -4.44 -11.98 34.48
C LEU A 102 -3.11 -12.00 35.23
N CYS A 103 -2.13 -12.72 34.69
CA CYS A 103 -0.76 -12.65 35.20
C CYS A 103 -0.17 -11.25 34.95
N GLN A 104 0.39 -10.66 35.99
CA GLN A 104 1.07 -9.38 35.92
C GLN A 104 2.43 -9.54 35.20
N VAL A 105 2.67 -8.74 34.21
CA VAL A 105 3.89 -8.79 33.37
C VAL A 105 4.43 -7.38 33.12
N GLY A 106 5.73 -7.28 32.87
CA GLY A 106 6.39 -6.01 32.58
C GLY A 106 6.00 -5.43 31.22
N THR A 107 6.44 -4.21 30.98
CA THR A 107 6.21 -3.49 29.71
C THR A 107 6.88 -4.20 28.55
N VAL A 108 6.27 -4.12 27.37
CA VAL A 108 6.86 -4.61 26.14
C VAL A 108 8.09 -3.77 25.79
N GLN A 109 9.22 -4.42 25.64
CA GLN A 109 10.49 -3.79 25.24
C GLN A 109 10.68 -3.83 23.72
N ARG A 110 10.39 -4.97 23.10
CA ARG A 110 10.47 -5.17 21.66
C ARG A 110 9.61 -6.34 21.22
N VAL A 111 9.33 -6.38 19.92
CA VAL A 111 8.75 -7.53 19.24
C VAL A 111 9.80 -8.11 18.28
N GLU A 112 10.06 -9.39 18.39
CA GLU A 112 10.90 -10.16 17.48
C GLU A 112 10.01 -10.76 16.39
N ASP A 113 9.99 -10.11 15.22
CA ASP A 113 9.12 -10.47 14.11
C ASP A 113 9.88 -11.38 13.14
N VAL A 114 9.61 -12.68 13.20
CA VAL A 114 10.32 -13.70 12.42
C VAL A 114 9.63 -13.89 11.08
N TYR A 115 10.42 -14.05 10.00
CA TYR A 115 9.87 -14.44 8.70
C TYR A 115 9.22 -15.81 8.80
N VAL A 116 8.02 -15.93 8.30
CA VAL A 116 7.23 -17.16 8.26
C VAL A 116 6.63 -17.34 6.87
N ASN A 117 6.25 -18.57 6.54
CA ASN A 117 5.36 -18.79 5.41
C ASN A 117 3.95 -18.39 5.88
N LEU A 118 3.45 -17.32 5.30
CA LEU A 118 2.06 -16.89 5.41
C LEU A 118 1.21 -17.80 4.52
N ASP A 119 -0.09 -17.71 4.66
CA ASP A 119 -1.02 -18.40 3.78
C ASP A 119 -1.04 -17.81 2.36
N ASP A 120 -1.94 -18.29 1.54
CA ASP A 120 -1.98 -18.02 0.12
C ASP A 120 -2.38 -16.57 -0.16
N ARG A 121 -1.93 -16.07 -1.31
CA ARG A 121 -2.25 -14.75 -1.82
C ARG A 121 -2.77 -14.84 -3.24
N THR A 122 -3.86 -14.15 -3.51
CA THR A 122 -4.45 -14.06 -4.84
C THR A 122 -4.51 -12.61 -5.29
N LEU A 123 -4.00 -12.36 -6.50
CA LEU A 123 -4.08 -11.08 -7.19
C LEU A 123 -4.78 -11.30 -8.53
N GLU A 124 -5.77 -10.48 -8.81
CA GLU A 124 -6.43 -10.46 -10.12
C GLU A 124 -6.47 -9.03 -10.66
N GLY A 125 -6.41 -8.92 -11.97
CA GLY A 125 -6.49 -7.61 -12.60
C GLY A 125 -6.66 -7.66 -14.09
N THR A 126 -6.83 -6.45 -14.64
CA THR A 126 -7.00 -6.25 -16.08
C THR A 126 -6.11 -5.08 -16.53
N ASP A 127 -5.29 -5.33 -17.53
CA ASP A 127 -4.48 -4.31 -18.18
C ASP A 127 -5.15 -3.85 -19.46
N TYR A 128 -5.24 -2.55 -19.64
CA TYR A 128 -5.72 -1.92 -20.86
C TYR A 128 -4.60 -1.11 -21.50
N ALA A 129 -4.45 -1.23 -22.80
CA ALA A 129 -3.58 -0.33 -23.56
C ALA A 129 -4.27 0.14 -24.85
N ILE A 130 -4.15 1.43 -25.13
CA ILE A 130 -4.60 2.03 -26.38
C ILE A 130 -3.42 2.78 -26.95
N GLU A 131 -3.01 2.42 -28.16
CA GLU A 131 -1.91 3.07 -28.86
C GLU A 131 -2.41 3.56 -30.24
N TYR A 132 -2.20 4.83 -30.48
CA TYR A 132 -2.51 5.46 -31.79
C TYR A 132 -1.29 6.18 -32.31
N SER A 133 -1.00 6.03 -33.61
CA SER A 133 0.08 6.75 -34.26
C SER A 133 -0.30 7.10 -35.69
N VAL A 134 0.03 8.32 -36.12
CA VAL A 134 -0.24 8.78 -37.47
C VAL A 134 0.85 9.74 -37.93
N ASP A 135 1.26 9.57 -39.20
CA ASP A 135 2.13 10.49 -39.90
C ASP A 135 1.31 11.43 -40.80
N THR A 136 1.58 12.71 -40.70
CA THR A 136 0.90 13.77 -41.45
C THR A 136 1.92 14.78 -42.01
N ASP A 137 1.47 15.68 -42.87
CA ASP A 137 2.29 16.81 -43.35
C ASP A 137 2.74 17.75 -42.21
N TYR A 138 2.04 17.71 -41.05
CA TYR A 138 2.36 18.49 -39.87
C TYR A 138 3.23 17.73 -38.86
N GLY A 139 3.68 16.53 -39.20
CA GLY A 139 4.55 15.68 -38.38
C GLY A 139 3.91 14.38 -37.94
N SER A 140 4.67 13.64 -37.18
CA SER A 140 4.25 12.37 -36.56
C SER A 140 3.62 12.61 -35.20
N PHE A 141 2.41 12.10 -35.00
CA PHE A 141 1.68 12.14 -33.74
C PHE A 141 1.57 10.73 -33.19
N SER A 142 1.76 10.58 -31.88
CA SER A 142 1.43 9.34 -31.18
C SER A 142 0.78 9.62 -29.84
N ALA A 143 -0.19 8.78 -29.50
CA ALA A 143 -0.87 8.77 -28.22
C ALA A 143 -0.83 7.34 -27.66
N LYS A 144 -0.49 7.20 -26.39
CA LYS A 144 -0.56 5.92 -25.66
C LYS A 144 -1.24 6.16 -24.33
N PHE A 145 -2.21 5.35 -24.03
CA PHE A 145 -2.84 5.23 -22.71
C PHE A 145 -2.67 3.80 -22.23
N MET A 146 -2.33 3.63 -20.97
CA MET A 146 -2.26 2.33 -20.31
C MET A 146 -2.90 2.47 -18.94
N SER A 147 -3.71 1.50 -18.59
CA SER A 147 -4.35 1.35 -17.27
C SER A 147 -4.07 -0.04 -16.75
N VAL A 148 -3.53 -0.13 -15.55
CA VAL A 148 -3.44 -1.36 -14.77
C VAL A 148 -4.50 -1.27 -13.70
N GLN A 149 -5.50 -2.15 -13.77
CA GLN A 149 -6.59 -2.20 -12.81
C GLN A 149 -6.53 -3.52 -12.04
N PHE A 150 -6.50 -3.43 -10.73
CA PHE A 150 -6.62 -4.59 -9.86
C PHE A 150 -8.11 -4.83 -9.57
N ASP A 151 -8.56 -6.05 -9.78
CA ASP A 151 -9.93 -6.50 -9.49
C ASP A 151 -10.02 -7.06 -8.06
N SER A 152 -8.93 -7.73 -7.59
CA SER A 152 -8.79 -8.20 -6.21
C SER A 152 -7.31 -8.26 -5.78
N PHE A 153 -7.07 -8.13 -4.49
CA PHE A 153 -5.78 -8.36 -3.84
C PHE A 153 -6.05 -8.96 -2.46
N GLU A 154 -6.10 -10.29 -2.40
CA GLU A 154 -6.46 -11.02 -1.20
C GLU A 154 -5.25 -11.75 -0.62
N GLN A 155 -5.06 -11.65 0.68
CA GLN A 155 -4.10 -12.40 1.47
C GLN A 155 -4.86 -13.25 2.48
N ASP A 156 -4.77 -14.57 2.36
CA ASP A 156 -5.42 -15.47 3.29
C ASP A 156 -4.85 -15.30 4.71
N ALA A 157 -5.74 -15.41 5.68
CA ALA A 157 -5.38 -15.19 7.07
C ALA A 157 -4.71 -16.40 7.73
N GLY A 158 -4.95 -17.60 7.19
CA GLY A 158 -4.57 -18.84 7.85
C GLY A 158 -5.24 -19.07 9.22
N ALA A 159 -5.02 -20.24 9.76
CA ALA A 159 -5.75 -20.65 10.98
C ALA A 159 -5.42 -19.75 12.19
N LEU A 160 -4.15 -19.35 12.36
CA LEU A 160 -3.73 -18.55 13.51
C LEU A 160 -4.27 -17.11 13.43
N THR A 161 -4.16 -16.49 12.27
CA THR A 161 -4.64 -15.12 12.07
C THR A 161 -6.17 -15.07 12.12
N GLN A 162 -6.84 -16.10 11.60
CA GLN A 162 -8.29 -16.21 11.74
C GLN A 162 -8.73 -16.25 13.22
N GLN A 163 -8.00 -16.96 14.07
CA GLN A 163 -8.26 -16.91 15.54
C GLN A 163 -8.11 -15.50 16.11
N LEU A 164 -7.17 -14.70 15.61
CA LEU A 164 -7.05 -13.32 16.05
C LEU A 164 -8.21 -12.44 15.56
N PHE A 165 -8.68 -12.64 14.33
CA PHE A 165 -9.89 -11.96 13.82
C PHE A 165 -11.12 -12.32 14.65
N ASP A 166 -11.32 -13.60 14.94
CA ASP A 166 -12.45 -14.08 15.73
C ASP A 166 -12.40 -13.52 17.17
N ALA A 167 -11.19 -13.48 17.74
CA ALA A 167 -10.99 -12.93 19.08
C ALA A 167 -11.19 -11.41 19.16
N ALA A 168 -10.84 -10.68 18.11
CA ALA A 168 -11.00 -9.22 18.05
C ALA A 168 -12.39 -8.78 17.57
N GLY A 169 -13.15 -9.70 16.98
CA GLY A 169 -14.51 -9.47 16.50
C GLY A 169 -15.57 -9.34 17.60
N PRO A 170 -16.83 -9.08 17.23
CA PRO A 170 -17.91 -8.93 18.18
C PRO A 170 -18.11 -10.18 19.06
N GLY A 171 -18.10 -9.99 20.37
CA GLY A 171 -18.19 -11.08 21.36
C GLY A 171 -16.89 -11.84 21.61
N GLY A 172 -15.80 -11.49 20.92
CA GLY A 172 -14.49 -12.11 21.11
C GLY A 172 -13.77 -11.60 22.36
N ALA A 173 -12.75 -12.37 22.81
CA ALA A 173 -11.99 -12.06 24.03
C ALA A 173 -11.16 -10.76 23.92
N LEU A 174 -10.94 -10.27 22.73
CA LEU A 174 -10.18 -9.05 22.42
C LEU A 174 -11.05 -7.98 21.76
N GLU A 175 -12.38 -8.08 21.87
CA GLU A 175 -13.32 -7.09 21.32
C GLU A 175 -12.97 -5.67 21.77
N GLY A 176 -12.92 -4.74 20.84
CA GLY A 176 -12.57 -3.34 21.08
C GLY A 176 -11.07 -3.03 21.12
N LEU A 177 -10.21 -4.05 20.97
CA LEU A 177 -8.80 -3.87 20.72
C LEU A 177 -8.53 -3.67 19.22
N ILE A 178 -7.25 -3.47 18.88
CA ILE A 178 -6.80 -3.29 17.49
C ILE A 178 -7.05 -4.59 16.71
N SER A 179 -7.67 -4.50 15.52
CA SER A 179 -7.85 -5.66 14.64
C SER A 179 -6.51 -6.16 14.07
N PRO A 180 -6.39 -7.46 13.74
CA PRO A 180 -5.27 -7.97 12.96
C PRO A 180 -5.08 -7.21 11.65
N SER A 181 -3.88 -7.21 11.11
CA SER A 181 -3.55 -6.46 9.88
C SER A 181 -2.77 -7.30 8.88
N GLY A 182 -2.79 -6.89 7.61
CA GLY A 182 -2.03 -7.51 6.53
C GLY A 182 -2.70 -8.73 5.90
N PHE A 183 -3.98 -8.95 6.15
CA PHE A 183 -4.74 -10.11 5.67
C PHE A 183 -6.15 -9.69 5.22
N GLY A 184 -6.80 -10.55 4.44
CA GLY A 184 -8.09 -10.28 3.81
C GLY A 184 -7.95 -9.49 2.51
N ASP A 185 -8.98 -8.79 2.12
CA ASP A 185 -8.96 -7.92 0.93
C ASP A 185 -8.18 -6.64 1.23
N LEU A 186 -7.01 -6.54 0.62
CA LEU A 186 -6.09 -5.41 0.77
C LEU A 186 -6.29 -4.34 -0.29
N LEU A 187 -7.11 -4.59 -1.32
CA LEU A 187 -7.29 -3.66 -2.42
C LEU A 187 -7.92 -2.34 -1.94
N GLY A 188 -7.41 -1.23 -2.45
CA GLY A 188 -7.85 0.09 -2.06
C GLY A 188 -7.51 0.45 -0.61
N THR A 189 -6.51 -0.19 0.00
CA THR A 189 -6.09 0.08 1.37
C THR A 189 -4.61 0.46 1.46
N TYR A 190 -4.23 1.01 2.60
CA TYR A 190 -2.84 1.14 3.03
C TYR A 190 -2.64 0.34 4.32
N ASP A 191 -1.85 -0.74 4.22
CA ASP A 191 -1.31 -1.48 5.35
C ASP A 191 0.19 -1.66 5.17
N ARG A 192 1.00 -0.75 5.67
CA ARG A 192 2.46 -0.65 5.47
C ARG A 192 2.88 -0.44 4.02
N ARG A 193 2.02 -0.76 3.05
CA ARG A 193 2.13 -0.47 1.62
C ARG A 193 0.78 -0.02 1.11
N ALA A 194 0.79 0.84 0.12
CA ALA A 194 -0.43 1.24 -0.56
C ALA A 194 -0.79 0.24 -1.66
N TYR A 195 -2.05 -0.12 -1.71
CA TYR A 195 -2.64 -1.02 -2.71
C TYR A 195 -3.74 -0.30 -3.51
N PRO A 196 -3.40 0.73 -4.32
CA PRO A 196 -4.39 1.46 -5.10
C PRO A 196 -5.06 0.54 -6.13
N GLU A 197 -6.36 0.77 -6.39
CA GLU A 197 -7.14 -0.05 -7.31
C GLU A 197 -6.67 0.06 -8.75
N TYR A 198 -6.13 1.23 -9.14
CA TYR A 198 -5.57 1.40 -10.48
C TYR A 198 -4.38 2.36 -10.52
N LYS A 199 -3.61 2.19 -11.58
CA LYS A 199 -2.59 3.14 -12.01
C LYS A 199 -2.70 3.37 -13.50
N ASP A 200 -2.98 4.62 -13.86
CA ASP A 200 -3.09 5.05 -15.25
C ASP A 200 -1.84 5.79 -15.69
N THR A 201 -1.45 5.57 -16.92
CA THR A 201 -0.38 6.32 -17.56
C THR A 201 -0.81 6.76 -18.96
N MET A 202 -0.51 8.00 -19.30
CA MET A 202 -0.73 8.52 -20.64
C MET A 202 0.54 9.12 -21.22
N ARG A 203 0.68 9.06 -22.53
CA ARG A 203 1.77 9.69 -23.25
C ARG A 203 1.27 10.21 -24.60
N LEU A 204 1.49 11.51 -24.81
CA LEU A 204 1.29 12.16 -26.11
C LEU A 204 2.64 12.58 -26.65
N ALA A 205 2.89 12.34 -27.91
CA ALA A 205 4.11 12.78 -28.56
C ALA A 205 3.80 13.40 -29.94
N TRP A 206 4.54 14.44 -30.25
CA TRP A 206 4.56 15.07 -31.56
C TRP A 206 5.99 15.34 -32.00
N LYS A 207 6.28 15.06 -33.28
CA LYS A 207 7.60 15.30 -33.89
C LYS A 207 7.45 15.92 -35.25
N HIS A 208 8.14 17.02 -35.49
CA HIS A 208 8.14 17.68 -36.80
C HIS A 208 9.41 18.52 -36.98
N ASN A 209 10.09 18.37 -38.14
CA ASN A 209 11.22 19.22 -38.56
C ASN A 209 12.28 19.47 -37.44
N GLY A 210 12.67 18.42 -36.74
CA GLY A 210 13.67 18.51 -35.67
C GLY A 210 13.08 18.86 -34.30
N PHE A 211 11.85 19.34 -34.20
CA PHE A 211 11.13 19.49 -32.95
C PHE A 211 10.58 18.16 -32.47
N ASP A 212 10.61 17.97 -31.17
CA ASP A 212 9.90 16.90 -30.49
C ASP A 212 9.23 17.44 -29.20
N MET A 213 8.00 17.02 -28.96
CA MET A 213 7.22 17.31 -27.76
C MET A 213 6.68 16.01 -27.18
N TYR A 214 6.78 15.87 -25.87
CA TYR A 214 6.18 14.77 -25.13
C TYR A 214 5.45 15.33 -23.93
N LEU A 215 4.18 14.99 -23.79
CA LEU A 215 3.40 15.17 -22.59
C LEU A 215 3.12 13.78 -22.03
N SER A 216 3.50 13.54 -20.76
CA SER A 216 3.18 12.29 -20.08
C SER A 216 2.46 12.57 -18.76
N GLY A 217 1.51 11.72 -18.42
CA GLY A 217 0.76 11.77 -17.19
C GLY A 217 0.77 10.43 -16.48
N THR A 218 0.69 10.48 -15.16
CA THR A 218 0.47 9.30 -14.31
C THR A 218 -0.57 9.66 -13.29
N GLU A 219 -1.58 8.81 -13.15
CA GLU A 219 -2.60 8.88 -12.11
C GLU A 219 -2.55 7.63 -11.27
N ILE A 220 -2.68 7.79 -9.96
CA ILE A 220 -2.76 6.73 -8.96
C ILE A 220 -4.10 6.88 -8.27
N ALA A 221 -4.86 5.79 -8.16
CA ALA A 221 -6.17 5.78 -7.52
C ALA A 221 -6.09 6.21 -6.04
N SER A 222 -7.21 6.70 -5.53
CA SER A 222 -7.40 6.89 -4.10
C SER A 222 -7.43 5.56 -3.36
N PHE A 223 -7.07 5.58 -2.09
CA PHE A 223 -7.13 4.42 -1.20
C PHE A 223 -7.37 4.86 0.24
N ARG A 224 -7.77 3.91 1.09
CA ARG A 224 -8.07 4.16 2.50
C ARG A 224 -6.87 3.84 3.36
N GLU A 225 -6.73 4.53 4.45
CA GLU A 225 -5.85 4.10 5.53
C GLU A 225 -6.42 2.86 6.24
N ILE A 226 -5.54 2.00 6.71
CA ILE A 226 -5.92 0.70 7.30
C ILE A 226 -6.75 0.83 8.57
N ALA A 227 -6.65 1.96 9.28
CA ALA A 227 -7.46 2.21 10.45
C ALA A 227 -8.96 2.24 10.15
N VAL A 228 -9.33 2.41 8.88
CA VAL A 228 -10.72 2.33 8.42
C VAL A 228 -11.04 0.87 8.11
N THR A 229 -11.51 0.15 9.10
CA THR A 229 -11.97 -1.22 8.95
C THR A 229 -13.24 -1.24 8.11
N ASN A 230 -13.29 -2.11 7.12
CA ASN A 230 -14.32 -2.44 6.16
C ASN A 230 -14.19 -1.73 4.81
N ASN A 231 -14.24 -2.56 3.77
CA ASN A 231 -14.33 -2.18 2.37
C ASN A 231 -15.68 -1.55 2.01
N ALA A 232 -16.31 -0.79 2.93
CA ALA A 232 -17.60 -0.24 2.67
C ALA A 232 -17.50 0.83 1.59
N LYS A 233 -18.10 0.55 0.46
CA LYS A 233 -18.44 1.53 -0.56
C LYS A 233 -19.94 1.79 -0.52
N ASP A 234 -20.35 3.03 -0.81
CA ASP A 234 -21.75 3.36 -1.00
C ASP A 234 -22.29 2.79 -2.33
N SER A 235 -23.57 2.98 -2.59
CA SER A 235 -24.22 2.53 -3.84
C SER A 235 -23.65 3.17 -5.11
N SER A 236 -22.83 4.22 -4.97
CA SER A 236 -22.15 4.92 -6.05
C SER A 236 -20.71 4.47 -6.23
N GLY A 237 -20.21 3.56 -5.38
CA GLY A 237 -18.84 3.04 -5.40
C GLY A 237 -17.82 3.91 -4.66
N ASN A 238 -18.24 4.95 -3.92
CA ASN A 238 -17.33 5.78 -3.14
C ASN A 238 -17.03 5.11 -1.81
N TYR A 239 -15.80 5.21 -1.35
CA TYR A 239 -15.43 4.78 0.00
C TYR A 239 -16.21 5.57 1.04
N VAL A 240 -16.72 4.88 2.05
CA VAL A 240 -17.40 5.47 3.20
C VAL A 240 -16.68 5.08 4.48
N CYS A 241 -16.56 6.03 5.37
CA CYS A 241 -16.06 5.76 6.71
C CYS A 241 -17.10 4.98 7.51
N SER A 242 -16.88 3.69 7.68
CA SER A 242 -17.82 2.79 8.38
C SER A 242 -17.26 2.21 9.67
N GLY A 243 -16.06 2.61 10.06
CA GLY A 243 -15.37 2.00 11.19
C GLY A 243 -14.80 2.99 12.19
N THR A 244 -14.34 2.44 13.29
CA THR A 244 -13.53 3.14 14.27
C THR A 244 -12.10 3.19 13.74
N THR A 245 -11.47 4.37 13.69
CA THR A 245 -10.04 4.47 13.50
C THR A 245 -9.34 4.17 14.82
N SER A 246 -8.18 3.55 14.78
CA SER A 246 -7.36 3.31 15.96
C SER A 246 -6.92 4.60 16.67
N TYR A 247 -6.97 5.74 16.00
CA TYR A 247 -6.52 7.03 16.52
C TYR A 247 -7.60 7.88 17.16
N SER A 248 -8.83 7.77 16.74
CA SER A 248 -9.85 8.79 17.06
C SER A 248 -11.02 8.27 17.88
N GLY A 249 -10.89 7.11 18.54
CA GLY A 249 -11.93 6.64 19.44
C GLY A 249 -13.31 6.46 18.79
N GLY A 250 -13.34 6.13 17.51
CA GLY A 250 -14.57 5.81 16.80
C GLY A 250 -14.86 6.65 15.55
N ASN A 251 -14.03 7.63 15.25
CA ASN A 251 -14.18 8.44 14.03
C ASN A 251 -13.02 8.21 13.07
N CYS A 252 -13.28 8.24 11.77
CA CYS A 252 -12.21 8.32 10.78
C CYS A 252 -11.46 9.64 10.99
N GLY A 253 -10.14 9.63 10.86
CA GLY A 253 -9.32 10.84 10.82
C GLY A 253 -9.75 11.76 9.67
N GLU A 254 -9.25 12.98 9.63
CA GLU A 254 -9.60 13.95 8.60
C GLU A 254 -9.19 13.48 7.20
N ASN A 255 -8.02 12.84 7.10
CA ASN A 255 -7.42 12.37 5.84
C ASN A 255 -7.38 10.83 5.75
N TRP A 256 -8.39 10.17 6.24
CA TRP A 256 -8.53 8.71 6.18
C TRP A 256 -8.62 8.16 4.75
N LEU A 257 -9.13 8.97 3.82
CA LEU A 257 -9.13 8.71 2.39
C LEU A 257 -7.98 9.50 1.77
N VAL A 258 -6.94 8.78 1.34
CA VAL A 258 -5.86 9.34 0.56
C VAL A 258 -6.38 9.52 -0.86
N GLU A 259 -6.51 10.77 -1.30
CA GLU A 259 -7.09 11.10 -2.60
C GLU A 259 -6.21 10.62 -3.77
N SER A 260 -6.81 10.47 -4.95
CA SER A 260 -6.05 10.17 -6.16
C SER A 260 -5.07 11.30 -6.49
N MET A 261 -3.94 10.94 -7.08
CA MET A 261 -2.91 11.90 -7.47
C MET A 261 -2.56 11.75 -8.95
N MET A 262 -2.76 12.84 -9.69
CA MET A 262 -2.33 12.94 -11.07
C MET A 262 -1.12 13.89 -11.20
N THR A 263 -0.10 13.46 -11.94
CA THR A 263 1.07 14.29 -12.27
C THR A 263 1.29 14.35 -13.77
N LEU A 264 1.58 15.54 -14.29
CA LEU A 264 1.88 15.78 -15.69
C LEU A 264 3.34 16.22 -15.88
N ASN A 265 4.00 15.70 -16.92
CA ASN A 265 5.37 16.07 -17.27
C ASN A 265 5.42 16.50 -18.75
N LEU A 266 6.06 17.61 -19.03
CA LEU A 266 6.26 18.14 -20.39
C LEU A 266 7.74 18.10 -20.76
N THR A 267 8.04 17.57 -21.93
CA THR A 267 9.37 17.62 -22.53
C THR A 267 9.29 18.26 -23.90
N LEU A 268 10.12 19.24 -24.16
CA LEU A 268 10.28 19.88 -25.46
C LEU A 268 11.71 19.72 -25.93
N GLY A 269 11.92 19.31 -27.16
CA GLY A 269 13.24 19.09 -27.73
C GLY A 269 13.37 19.73 -29.11
N TYR A 270 14.60 20.12 -29.45
CA TYR A 270 14.96 20.54 -30.80
C TYR A 270 16.33 20.02 -31.21
N LYS A 271 16.40 19.40 -32.39
CA LYS A 271 17.64 18.94 -32.99
C LYS A 271 18.05 19.90 -34.12
N PHE A 272 19.15 20.61 -33.92
CA PHE A 272 19.74 21.52 -34.89
C PHE A 272 20.43 20.76 -36.02
N LYS A 273 20.59 21.43 -37.16
CA LYS A 273 21.27 20.87 -38.33
C LYS A 273 22.74 20.50 -38.10
N ASN A 274 23.42 21.18 -37.16
CA ASN A 274 24.79 20.89 -36.77
C ASN A 274 24.94 19.69 -35.79
N GLY A 275 23.85 18.95 -35.53
CA GLY A 275 23.85 17.78 -34.66
C GLY A 275 23.65 18.08 -33.18
N LEU A 276 23.66 19.34 -32.75
CA LEU A 276 23.29 19.71 -31.40
C LEU A 276 21.81 19.42 -31.14
N ARG A 277 21.49 18.79 -30.00
CA ARG A 277 20.14 18.63 -29.51
C ARG A 277 20.00 19.34 -28.18
N VAL A 278 18.97 20.15 -28.04
CA VAL A 278 18.60 20.80 -26.77
C VAL A 278 17.23 20.25 -26.36
N ARG A 279 17.10 19.89 -25.07
CA ARG A 279 15.86 19.39 -24.51
C ARG A 279 15.58 20.13 -23.19
N GLY A 280 14.39 20.67 -23.06
CA GLY A 280 13.83 21.21 -21.80
C GLY A 280 12.80 20.25 -21.24
N GLN A 281 12.80 20.07 -19.93
CA GLN A 281 11.84 19.22 -19.20
C GLN A 281 11.22 20.02 -18.06
N ILE A 282 9.91 19.89 -17.92
CA ILE A 282 9.15 20.34 -16.76
C ILE A 282 8.51 19.09 -16.17
N ARG A 283 8.94 18.71 -14.97
CA ARG A 283 8.31 17.63 -14.22
C ARG A 283 7.29 18.21 -13.26
N ASN A 284 6.18 17.53 -13.11
CA ASN A 284 5.04 17.98 -12.32
C ASN A 284 4.57 19.39 -12.77
N LEU A 285 4.05 19.45 -14.01
CA LEU A 285 3.68 20.69 -14.68
C LEU A 285 2.67 21.54 -13.90
N GLU A 286 1.79 20.90 -13.13
CA GLU A 286 0.74 21.53 -12.36
C GLU A 286 1.15 21.88 -10.93
N ASP A 287 2.37 21.46 -10.51
CA ASP A 287 2.88 21.57 -9.15
C ASP A 287 1.99 20.87 -8.11
N THR A 288 1.43 19.72 -8.50
CA THR A 288 0.56 18.90 -7.67
C THR A 288 1.35 18.41 -6.45
N ARG A 289 0.77 18.55 -5.25
CA ARG A 289 1.34 18.04 -4.00
C ARG A 289 0.76 16.68 -3.66
N ALA A 290 1.51 15.88 -2.91
CA ALA A 290 1.02 14.59 -2.46
C ALA A 290 -0.23 14.76 -1.58
N PRO A 291 -1.26 13.92 -1.74
CA PRO A 291 -2.43 13.91 -0.86
C PRO A 291 -2.01 13.64 0.59
N LEU A 292 -2.72 14.28 1.51
CA LEU A 292 -2.49 14.06 2.94
C LEU A 292 -2.95 12.67 3.37
N ALA A 293 -2.24 12.12 4.35
CA ALA A 293 -2.51 10.83 4.97
C ALA A 293 -2.27 10.94 6.47
N ASP A 294 -3.24 10.51 7.29
CA ASP A 294 -3.20 10.72 8.75
C ASP A 294 -2.21 9.77 9.44
N GLU A 295 -2.09 8.54 8.95
CA GLU A 295 -1.28 7.49 9.60
C GLU A 295 0.19 7.49 9.19
N TYR A 296 0.60 8.30 8.22
CA TYR A 296 1.96 8.29 7.73
C TYR A 296 2.81 9.40 8.35
N THR A 297 4.01 9.05 8.81
CA THR A 297 4.93 9.95 9.55
C THR A 297 5.24 11.25 8.80
N TRP A 298 5.20 11.24 7.47
CA TRP A 298 5.51 12.39 6.63
C TRP A 298 4.26 13.18 6.21
N GLY A 299 3.07 12.75 6.64
CA GLY A 299 1.80 13.35 6.23
C GLY A 299 1.37 12.98 4.81
N PHE A 300 2.07 12.10 4.12
CA PHE A 300 1.70 11.53 2.81
C PHE A 300 2.34 10.14 2.63
N VAL A 301 1.75 9.31 1.76
CA VAL A 301 2.22 7.93 1.53
C VAL A 301 3.34 7.92 0.49
N GLY A 302 4.59 7.91 0.96
CA GLY A 302 5.80 7.98 0.13
C GLY A 302 6.06 6.78 -0.77
N ASP A 303 5.37 5.64 -0.55
CA ASP A 303 5.52 4.44 -1.36
C ASP A 303 4.97 4.62 -2.79
N VAL A 304 3.93 5.44 -2.93
CA VAL A 304 3.24 5.66 -4.22
C VAL A 304 3.19 7.12 -4.64
N HIS A 305 3.23 8.05 -3.69
CA HIS A 305 3.15 9.48 -3.95
C HIS A 305 4.50 10.16 -3.76
N SER A 306 4.72 11.25 -4.50
CA SER A 306 5.91 12.09 -4.37
C SER A 306 5.49 13.52 -4.10
N ASP A 307 5.97 14.09 -3.00
CA ASP A 307 5.73 15.49 -2.66
C ASP A 307 6.80 16.44 -3.22
N TYR A 308 7.59 15.97 -4.17
CA TYR A 308 8.45 16.86 -4.96
C TYR A 308 7.58 17.71 -5.87
N GLY A 309 7.58 19.01 -5.64
CA GLY A 309 6.89 19.96 -6.51
C GLY A 309 7.47 20.02 -7.92
N ARG A 310 7.09 21.05 -8.65
CA ARG A 310 7.56 21.29 -10.03
C ARG A 310 9.06 21.42 -10.09
N SER A 311 9.68 20.73 -11.05
CA SER A 311 11.11 20.83 -11.31
C SER A 311 11.41 21.01 -12.80
N TYR A 312 12.54 21.64 -13.10
CA TYR A 312 12.97 21.96 -14.44
C TYR A 312 14.35 21.36 -14.73
N ALA A 313 14.54 20.86 -15.94
CA ALA A 313 15.83 20.40 -16.41
C ALA A 313 16.06 20.87 -17.85
N ILE A 314 17.33 21.17 -18.20
CA ILE A 314 17.74 21.45 -19.56
C ILE A 314 18.93 20.54 -19.86
N GLU A 315 18.86 19.83 -20.99
CA GLU A 315 19.87 18.91 -21.46
C GLU A 315 20.42 19.37 -22.80
N PHE A 316 21.73 19.29 -22.98
CA PHE A 316 22.42 19.54 -24.21
C PHE A 316 23.18 18.27 -24.63
N TYR A 317 22.95 17.81 -25.82
CA TYR A 317 23.63 16.67 -26.41
C TYR A 317 24.25 17.05 -27.73
N GLN A 318 25.57 16.81 -27.88
CA GLN A 318 26.32 17.03 -29.13
C GLN A 318 27.09 15.76 -29.44
N LYS A 319 26.92 15.24 -30.67
CA LYS A 319 27.76 14.15 -31.18
C LYS A 319 28.91 14.78 -31.97
N PHE A 320 30.11 14.46 -31.57
CA PHE A 320 31.34 14.87 -32.26
C PHE A 320 31.77 13.81 -33.25
#